data_d100aa0c6d3a9712869ed698e0543e0d
#
_entry.id   d100aa0c6d3a9712869ed698e0543e0d
#
_cell.length_a   1.000
_cell.length_b   1.000
_cell.length_c   1.000
_cell.angle_alpha   90.00
_cell.angle_beta   90.00
_cell.angle_gamma   90.00
#
_symmetry.space_group_name_H-M   'P 1'
#
loop_
_entity.id
_entity.type
_entity.pdbx_description
1 polymer ?
#
loop_
_entity_poly.entity_id
_entity_poly.type
_entity_poly.pdbx_seq_one_letter_code
_entity_poly.pdbx_strand_id
1 'polypeptide(L)'
;MRGERNNLSTTHNFLRIALLAGTPSILFGQAGPPQSLDATYVGSKTCSTCHPAIYERWSKTRMANIVTDPKVHPEVILPDLSKPDPLLTFKKEDIAFVYGTKWKQRYFQKVGDDYFPLGAQWDVSHQMWRPYNAAAGTDWWTSFYPQANSGRPTGPLCDGCHSVNYNIETKAVTEWNVGCERCHGPGREHARSPSRANIVNPTRLDYVKANDVCIQCHSTGESALNPIDGRDYAWPVGFRPGMD
;
A
#
# COMPACT_ATOMS: atom_id res chain seq x y z
N MET A 1 -7.00 54.36 -88.56
CA MET A 1 -8.48 54.47 -88.44
C MET A 1 -8.94 53.74 -87.20
N ARG A 2 -9.79 54.29 -86.51
CA ARG A 2 -10.27 53.99 -85.16
C ARG A 2 -10.76 52.53 -84.98
N GLY A 3 -10.42 51.86 -83.87
CA GLY A 3 -10.96 50.62 -83.42
C GLY A 3 -11.28 50.71 -81.95
N GLU A 4 -12.49 50.38 -81.62
CA GLU A 4 -13.15 50.58 -80.32
C GLU A 4 -12.62 49.62 -79.23
N ARG A 5 -12.60 50.15 -78.03
CA ARG A 5 -12.27 49.44 -76.78
C ARG A 5 -13.57 48.85 -76.21
N ASN A 6 -13.61 47.55 -75.98
CA ASN A 6 -14.68 46.93 -75.21
C ASN A 6 -14.10 46.60 -73.80
N ASN A 7 -14.67 47.24 -72.81
CA ASN A 7 -14.42 47.05 -71.37
C ASN A 7 -15.25 45.81 -70.97
N LEU A 8 -14.60 44.77 -70.52
CA LEU A 8 -15.20 43.66 -69.80
C LEU A 8 -14.80 43.76 -68.35
N SER A 9 -15.74 44.14 -67.50
CA SER A 9 -15.64 44.17 -66.02
C SER A 9 -15.74 42.73 -65.50
N THR A 10 -14.67 42.23 -64.95
CA THR A 10 -14.64 40.92 -64.29
C THR A 10 -14.76 41.15 -62.79
N THR A 11 -15.93 40.88 -62.24
CA THR A 11 -16.21 40.89 -60.81
C THR A 11 -15.58 39.63 -60.17
N HIS A 12 -14.51 39.83 -59.40
CA HIS A 12 -13.92 38.78 -58.61
C HIS A 12 -14.67 38.62 -57.28
N ASN A 13 -15.44 37.56 -57.17
CA ASN A 13 -16.00 37.12 -55.92
C ASN A 13 -14.90 36.51 -55.04
N PHE A 14 -14.43 37.24 -54.02
CA PHE A 14 -13.55 36.68 -52.98
C PHE A 14 -14.39 35.88 -51.98
N LEU A 15 -14.31 34.56 -52.12
CA LEU A 15 -14.82 33.61 -51.15
C LEU A 15 -13.92 33.67 -49.92
N ARG A 16 -14.37 34.32 -48.84
CA ARG A 16 -13.69 34.33 -47.54
C ARG A 16 -13.92 32.98 -46.86
N ILE A 17 -12.93 32.09 -46.95
CA ILE A 17 -12.87 30.89 -46.14
C ILE A 17 -12.46 31.31 -44.72
N ALA A 18 -13.42 31.29 -43.80
CA ALA A 18 -13.12 31.43 -42.36
C ALA A 18 -12.50 30.13 -41.84
N LEU A 19 -11.19 30.10 -41.65
CA LEU A 19 -10.55 29.04 -40.91
C LEU A 19 -10.96 29.16 -39.43
N LEU A 20 -11.85 28.28 -38.97
CA LEU A 20 -12.13 28.03 -37.59
C LEU A 20 -10.92 27.26 -37.04
N ALA A 21 -9.98 27.96 -36.42
CA ALA A 21 -8.92 27.37 -35.60
C ALA A 21 -9.56 26.79 -34.34
N GLY A 22 -9.95 25.51 -34.41
CA GLY A 22 -10.34 24.75 -33.22
C GLY A 22 -9.12 24.55 -32.34
N THR A 23 -9.01 25.29 -31.24
CA THR A 23 -8.04 24.99 -30.19
C THR A 23 -8.42 23.66 -29.55
N PRO A 24 -7.50 22.66 -29.50
CA PRO A 24 -7.78 21.44 -28.77
C PRO A 24 -7.88 21.81 -27.27
N SER A 25 -9.09 21.74 -26.70
CA SER A 25 -9.27 21.77 -25.26
C SER A 25 -8.65 20.50 -24.69
N ILE A 26 -7.44 20.63 -24.15
CA ILE A 26 -6.83 19.60 -23.32
C ILE A 26 -7.68 19.55 -22.05
N LEU A 27 -8.57 18.58 -21.98
CA LEU A 27 -9.25 18.19 -20.75
C LEU A 27 -8.17 17.67 -19.79
N PHE A 28 -7.61 18.54 -18.97
CA PHE A 28 -6.93 18.09 -17.76
C PHE A 28 -8.00 17.40 -16.92
N GLY A 29 -7.95 16.05 -16.91
CA GLY A 29 -8.71 15.26 -15.96
C GLY A 29 -8.40 15.81 -14.58
N GLN A 30 -9.38 16.48 -13.94
CA GLN A 30 -9.25 16.87 -12.54
C GLN A 30 -9.13 15.56 -11.77
N ALA A 31 -7.97 15.33 -11.14
CA ALA A 31 -7.83 14.30 -10.15
C ALA A 31 -8.96 14.53 -9.14
N GLY A 32 -9.83 13.55 -8.97
CA GLY A 32 -10.87 13.62 -7.95
C GLY A 32 -10.24 13.89 -6.58
N PRO A 33 -11.02 14.39 -5.61
CA PRO A 33 -10.50 14.58 -4.26
C PRO A 33 -9.87 13.25 -3.77
N PRO A 34 -8.76 13.30 -3.01
CA PRO A 34 -8.09 12.10 -2.52
C PRO A 34 -9.12 11.19 -1.83
N GLN A 35 -9.15 9.93 -2.21
CA GLN A 35 -10.12 8.98 -1.66
C GLN A 35 -9.87 8.85 -0.16
N SER A 36 -10.87 9.17 0.65
CA SER A 36 -10.83 8.93 2.09
C SER A 36 -10.74 7.42 2.37
N LEU A 37 -10.24 7.05 3.56
CA LEU A 37 -10.32 5.66 4.02
C LEU A 37 -11.74 5.13 3.84
N ASP A 38 -11.86 3.87 3.40
CA ASP A 38 -13.17 3.21 3.33
C ASP A 38 -13.78 3.13 4.74
N ALA A 39 -14.77 3.98 4.96
CA ALA A 39 -15.44 4.11 6.24
C ALA A 39 -16.23 2.85 6.66
N THR A 40 -16.30 1.82 5.81
CA THR A 40 -16.91 0.54 6.17
C THR A 40 -16.02 -0.33 7.06
N TYR A 41 -14.73 -0.02 7.16
CA TYR A 41 -13.81 -0.63 8.11
C TYR A 41 -13.84 0.12 9.46
N VAL A 42 -13.79 -0.62 10.56
CA VAL A 42 -13.97 -0.09 11.93
C VAL A 42 -12.83 -0.42 12.89
N GLY A 43 -11.91 -1.28 12.49
CA GLY A 43 -10.75 -1.72 13.29
C GLY A 43 -11.08 -2.81 14.31
N SER A 44 -10.07 -3.62 14.62
CA SER A 44 -10.19 -4.79 15.50
C SER A 44 -10.65 -4.44 16.92
N LYS A 45 -10.35 -3.23 17.39
CA LYS A 45 -10.81 -2.75 18.70
C LYS A 45 -12.34 -2.75 18.82
N THR A 46 -13.05 -2.40 17.76
CA THR A 46 -14.52 -2.46 17.71
C THR A 46 -15.02 -3.89 17.88
N CYS A 47 -14.34 -4.87 17.27
CA CYS A 47 -14.70 -6.28 17.36
C CYS A 47 -14.60 -6.83 18.79
N SER A 48 -13.65 -6.31 19.60
CA SER A 48 -13.44 -6.75 20.98
C SER A 48 -14.66 -6.57 21.88
N THR A 49 -15.55 -5.65 21.53
CA THR A 49 -16.76 -5.36 22.32
C THR A 49 -17.70 -6.58 22.40
N CYS A 50 -17.85 -7.32 21.30
CA CYS A 50 -18.69 -8.50 21.24
C CYS A 50 -17.91 -9.83 21.23
N HIS A 51 -16.62 -9.77 20.84
CA HIS A 51 -15.74 -10.94 20.71
C HIS A 51 -14.48 -10.86 21.59
N PRO A 52 -14.58 -10.57 22.92
CA PRO A 52 -13.41 -10.28 23.75
C PRO A 52 -12.43 -11.46 23.83
N ALA A 53 -12.89 -12.67 23.95
CA ALA A 53 -12.04 -13.86 24.04
C ALA A 53 -11.28 -14.16 22.73
N ILE A 54 -11.91 -13.86 21.56
CA ILE A 54 -11.26 -14.01 20.25
C ILE A 54 -10.22 -12.92 20.08
N TYR A 55 -10.58 -11.68 20.40
CA TYR A 55 -9.68 -10.53 20.35
C TYR A 55 -8.44 -10.73 21.24
N GLU A 56 -8.62 -11.24 22.46
CA GLU A 56 -7.50 -11.52 23.37
C GLU A 56 -6.53 -12.56 22.79
N ARG A 57 -7.04 -13.63 22.18
CA ARG A 57 -6.18 -14.62 21.52
C ARG A 57 -5.46 -14.05 20.31
N TRP A 58 -6.19 -13.31 19.47
CA TRP A 58 -5.62 -12.67 18.28
C TRP A 58 -4.54 -11.66 18.65
N SER A 59 -4.75 -10.81 19.66
CA SER A 59 -3.82 -9.78 20.09
C SER A 59 -2.44 -10.32 20.53
N LYS A 60 -2.37 -11.61 20.88
CA LYS A 60 -1.12 -12.30 21.24
C LYS A 60 -0.43 -12.96 20.03
N THR A 61 -1.04 -12.91 18.86
CA THR A 61 -0.46 -13.50 17.64
C THR A 61 0.59 -12.59 17.03
N ARG A 62 1.45 -13.17 16.17
CA ARG A 62 2.38 -12.37 15.37
C ARG A 62 1.67 -11.47 14.38
N MET A 63 0.54 -11.89 13.83
CA MET A 63 -0.25 -11.09 12.90
C MET A 63 -0.70 -9.77 13.51
N ALA A 64 -1.02 -9.77 14.81
CA ALA A 64 -1.40 -8.57 15.54
C ALA A 64 -0.19 -7.71 15.97
N ASN A 65 1.04 -8.21 15.82
CA ASN A 65 2.26 -7.60 16.37
C ASN A 65 3.42 -7.60 15.36
N ILE A 66 3.12 -7.42 14.08
CA ILE A 66 4.16 -7.33 13.03
C ILE A 66 4.74 -5.93 12.97
N VAL A 67 3.90 -4.90 13.05
CA VAL A 67 4.25 -3.49 12.98
C VAL A 67 4.07 -2.88 14.35
N THR A 68 5.12 -2.32 14.91
CA THR A 68 5.07 -1.74 16.25
C THR A 68 5.73 -0.37 16.27
N ASP A 69 5.08 0.60 16.89
CA ASP A 69 5.64 1.93 17.16
C ASP A 69 6.54 1.85 18.40
N PRO A 70 7.85 2.04 18.27
CA PRO A 70 8.79 1.98 19.41
C PRO A 70 8.68 3.18 20.34
N LYS A 71 7.94 4.22 19.98
CA LYS A 71 7.64 5.33 20.90
C LYS A 71 6.60 4.93 21.94
N VAL A 72 5.68 4.05 21.55
CA VAL A 72 4.65 3.47 22.44
C VAL A 72 5.19 2.23 23.16
N HIS A 73 5.98 1.41 22.42
CA HIS A 73 6.50 0.13 22.87
C HIS A 73 8.02 0.08 22.69
N PRO A 74 8.81 0.80 23.53
CA PRO A 74 10.26 0.88 23.39
C PRO A 74 10.97 -0.48 23.52
N GLU A 75 10.35 -1.43 24.19
CA GLU A 75 10.83 -2.80 24.39
C GLU A 75 10.83 -3.63 23.09
N VAL A 76 10.15 -3.15 22.05
CA VAL A 76 10.10 -3.88 20.78
C VAL A 76 11.46 -3.92 20.07
N ILE A 77 12.33 -2.93 20.31
CA ILE A 77 13.66 -2.90 19.70
C ILE A 77 14.54 -3.92 20.43
N LEU A 78 14.84 -5.03 19.76
CA LEU A 78 15.56 -6.16 20.34
C LEU A 78 17.07 -5.92 20.52
N PRO A 79 17.80 -5.34 19.53
CA PRO A 79 19.22 -5.10 19.68
C PRO A 79 19.51 -3.90 20.59
N ASP A 80 20.68 -3.95 21.22
CA ASP A 80 21.24 -2.81 21.92
C ASP A 80 21.85 -1.81 20.93
N LEU A 81 21.14 -0.73 20.65
CA LEU A 81 21.56 0.31 19.70
C LEU A 81 22.73 1.17 20.23
N SER A 82 23.13 1.03 21.49
CA SER A 82 24.31 1.71 22.02
C SER A 82 25.63 1.05 21.64
N LYS A 83 25.58 -0.21 21.19
CA LYS A 83 26.76 -0.94 20.75
C LYS A 83 27.16 -0.53 19.34
N PRO A 84 28.40 -0.11 19.12
CA PRO A 84 28.84 0.28 17.78
C PRO A 84 28.79 -0.90 16.80
N ASP A 85 28.26 -0.66 15.63
CA ASP A 85 28.28 -1.60 14.51
C ASP A 85 28.42 -0.80 13.20
N PRO A 86 29.28 -1.21 12.26
CA PRO A 86 29.47 -0.48 11.00
C PRO A 86 28.20 -0.33 10.16
N LEU A 87 27.23 -1.24 10.32
CA LEU A 87 25.96 -1.19 9.60
C LEU A 87 24.92 -0.28 10.27
N LEU A 88 25.13 0.05 11.55
CA LEU A 88 24.21 0.86 12.33
C LEU A 88 24.43 2.35 12.03
N THR A 89 23.79 2.86 10.99
CA THR A 89 23.90 4.25 10.51
C THR A 89 22.76 5.15 10.96
N PHE A 90 21.89 4.66 11.85
CA PHE A 90 20.72 5.37 12.37
C PHE A 90 20.62 5.25 13.90
N LYS A 91 19.83 6.11 14.50
CA LYS A 91 19.59 6.16 15.94
C LYS A 91 18.18 5.67 16.25
N LYS A 92 17.92 5.42 17.55
CA LYS A 92 16.59 5.01 18.03
C LYS A 92 15.50 6.01 17.63
N GLU A 93 15.81 7.30 17.65
CA GLU A 93 14.90 8.39 17.36
C GLU A 93 14.47 8.44 15.89
N ASP A 94 15.28 7.88 14.99
CA ASP A 94 14.98 7.79 13.56
C ASP A 94 13.93 6.71 13.26
N ILE A 95 13.71 5.79 14.20
CA ILE A 95 12.82 4.66 14.01
C ILE A 95 11.37 5.09 14.27
N ALA A 96 10.57 5.12 13.22
CA ALA A 96 9.13 5.34 13.31
C ALA A 96 8.37 4.04 13.54
N PHE A 97 8.77 2.95 12.86
CA PHE A 97 8.19 1.62 13.02
C PHE A 97 9.25 0.53 13.02
N VAL A 98 8.94 -0.52 13.77
CA VAL A 98 9.67 -1.79 13.77
C VAL A 98 8.77 -2.86 13.15
N TYR A 99 9.28 -3.57 12.13
CA TYR A 99 8.59 -4.67 11.48
C TYR A 99 9.27 -5.99 11.82
N GLY A 100 8.49 -6.89 12.45
CA GLY A 100 8.93 -8.22 12.82
C GLY A 100 9.62 -8.30 14.18
N THR A 101 9.56 -9.50 14.79
CA THR A 101 10.08 -9.73 16.15
C THR A 101 10.73 -11.10 16.34
N LYS A 102 10.63 -12.02 15.35
CA LYS A 102 11.06 -13.40 15.57
C LYS A 102 12.32 -13.81 14.82
N TRP A 103 12.37 -13.57 13.52
CA TRP A 103 13.49 -13.99 12.67
C TRP A 103 14.38 -12.84 12.30
N LYS A 104 13.73 -11.76 11.87
CA LYS A 104 14.35 -10.49 11.49
C LYS A 104 13.54 -9.35 12.03
N GLN A 105 14.21 -8.26 12.31
CA GLN A 105 13.62 -7.02 12.70
C GLN A 105 14.10 -5.93 11.74
N ARG A 106 13.18 -5.25 11.12
CA ARG A 106 13.43 -4.16 10.19
C ARG A 106 12.94 -2.86 10.79
N TYR A 107 13.64 -1.81 10.46
CA TYR A 107 13.41 -0.48 11.01
C TYR A 107 13.06 0.47 9.89
N PHE A 108 12.09 1.33 10.14
CA PHE A 108 11.57 2.26 9.14
C PHE A 108 11.52 3.66 9.72
N GLN A 109 11.98 4.63 8.93
CA GLN A 109 11.87 6.05 9.23
C GLN A 109 10.65 6.64 8.52
N LYS A 110 10.09 7.70 9.08
CA LYS A 110 9.04 8.48 8.44
C LYS A 110 9.65 9.66 7.70
N VAL A 111 9.32 9.81 6.41
CA VAL A 111 9.73 10.94 5.57
C VAL A 111 8.48 11.47 4.87
N GLY A 112 8.02 12.65 5.26
CA GLY A 112 6.72 13.16 4.83
C GLY A 112 5.58 12.24 5.29
N ASP A 113 4.76 11.79 4.37
CA ASP A 113 3.63 10.88 4.65
C ASP A 113 3.99 9.39 4.44
N ASP A 114 5.19 9.10 3.99
CA ASP A 114 5.66 7.76 3.70
C ASP A 114 6.65 7.23 4.73
N TYR A 115 6.83 5.91 4.74
CA TYR A 115 7.84 5.21 5.54
C TYR A 115 8.89 4.61 4.61
N PHE A 116 10.15 4.70 5.00
CA PHE A 116 11.27 4.18 4.24
C PHE A 116 12.13 3.25 5.10
N PRO A 117 12.65 2.15 4.54
CA PRO A 117 13.52 1.26 5.29
C PRO A 117 14.83 1.95 5.66
N LEU A 118 15.28 1.72 6.87
CA LEU A 118 16.63 2.07 7.32
C LEU A 118 17.65 1.05 6.82
N GLY A 119 18.92 1.45 6.74
CA GLY A 119 19.98 0.72 6.04
C GLY A 119 20.37 -0.64 6.61
N ALA A 120 19.95 -0.97 7.83
CA ALA A 120 20.26 -2.24 8.49
C ALA A 120 19.01 -2.92 9.05
N GLN A 121 19.10 -4.24 9.18
CA GLN A 121 18.12 -5.10 9.83
C GLN A 121 18.81 -5.95 10.88
N TRP A 122 18.08 -6.33 11.92
CA TRP A 122 18.57 -7.22 12.97
C TRP A 122 18.18 -8.66 12.68
N ASP A 123 19.16 -9.55 12.58
CA ASP A 123 18.96 -11.00 12.50
C ASP A 123 18.78 -11.53 13.91
N VAL A 124 17.54 -11.80 14.30
CA VAL A 124 17.20 -12.25 15.65
C VAL A 124 17.79 -13.61 15.98
N SER A 125 17.86 -14.48 14.99
CA SER A 125 18.39 -15.85 15.20
C SER A 125 19.89 -15.87 15.45
N HIS A 126 20.64 -15.00 14.77
CA HIS A 126 22.10 -14.94 14.87
C HIS A 126 22.58 -13.78 15.76
N GLN A 127 21.67 -12.95 16.31
CA GLN A 127 21.99 -11.81 17.18
C GLN A 127 23.04 -10.86 16.56
N MET A 128 22.84 -10.51 15.26
CA MET A 128 23.76 -9.65 14.52
C MET A 128 23.06 -8.73 13.56
N TRP A 129 23.69 -7.62 13.25
CA TRP A 129 23.26 -6.72 12.20
C TRP A 129 23.55 -7.30 10.82
N ARG A 130 22.64 -7.07 9.89
CA ARG A 130 22.81 -7.35 8.46
C ARG A 130 22.39 -6.14 7.65
N PRO A 131 22.97 -5.91 6.47
CA PRO A 131 22.46 -4.88 5.58
C PRO A 131 20.97 -5.12 5.29
N TYR A 132 20.19 -4.07 5.17
CA TYR A 132 18.80 -4.20 4.69
C TYR A 132 18.78 -4.83 3.29
N ASN A 133 19.70 -4.39 2.43
CA ASN A 133 19.94 -4.94 1.10
C ASN A 133 21.14 -5.90 1.17
N ALA A 134 20.88 -7.15 1.44
CA ALA A 134 21.91 -8.19 1.30
C ALA A 134 22.18 -8.47 -0.19
N ALA A 135 23.40 -8.91 -0.51
CA ALA A 135 23.74 -9.30 -1.88
C ALA A 135 22.86 -10.45 -2.37
N ALA A 136 22.54 -10.46 -3.67
CA ALA A 136 21.73 -11.50 -4.27
C ALA A 136 22.30 -12.91 -3.95
N GLY A 137 21.45 -13.82 -3.55
CA GLY A 137 21.83 -15.19 -3.21
C GLY A 137 22.34 -15.40 -1.78
N THR A 138 22.50 -14.36 -0.97
CA THR A 138 22.93 -14.49 0.44
C THR A 138 21.76 -14.69 1.40
N ASP A 139 20.56 -14.39 0.97
CA ASP A 139 19.32 -14.56 1.72
C ASP A 139 18.18 -14.81 0.72
N TRP A 140 17.27 -15.75 1.01
CA TRP A 140 16.09 -16.03 0.18
C TRP A 140 15.28 -14.76 -0.11
N TRP A 141 15.28 -13.81 0.81
CA TRP A 141 14.59 -12.55 0.75
C TRP A 141 15.11 -11.60 -0.35
N THR A 142 16.40 -11.69 -0.68
CA THR A 142 17.02 -10.80 -1.68
C THR A 142 16.53 -11.05 -3.09
N SER A 143 16.01 -12.26 -3.35
CA SER A 143 15.42 -12.62 -4.63
C SER A 143 14.07 -11.94 -4.87
N PHE A 144 13.35 -11.63 -3.78
CA PHE A 144 12.01 -11.01 -3.85
C PHE A 144 12.04 -9.49 -3.66
N TYR A 145 13.07 -8.97 -3.00
CA TYR A 145 13.21 -7.54 -2.71
C TYR A 145 14.55 -7.04 -3.25
N PRO A 146 14.59 -6.68 -4.53
CA PRO A 146 15.80 -6.17 -5.16
C PRO A 146 16.28 -4.90 -4.46
N GLN A 147 17.56 -4.60 -4.59
CA GLN A 147 18.24 -3.47 -3.94
C GLN A 147 17.50 -2.14 -4.13
N ALA A 148 16.80 -1.96 -5.25
CA ALA A 148 15.98 -0.78 -5.52
C ALA A 148 14.87 -0.53 -4.47
N ASN A 149 14.44 -1.54 -3.70
CA ASN A 149 13.39 -1.37 -2.72
C ASN A 149 13.80 -0.58 -1.48
N SER A 150 15.10 -0.41 -1.20
CA SER A 150 15.54 0.46 -0.10
C SER A 150 15.25 1.94 -0.35
N GLY A 151 15.20 2.36 -1.61
CA GLY A 151 14.84 3.73 -2.00
C GLY A 151 13.34 3.93 -2.22
N ARG A 152 12.51 2.92 -1.98
CA ARG A 152 11.06 3.00 -2.16
C ARG A 152 10.35 3.12 -0.81
N PRO A 153 9.24 3.87 -0.73
CA PRO A 153 8.40 3.87 0.45
C PRO A 153 7.80 2.47 0.68
N THR A 154 7.52 2.15 1.94
CA THR A 154 6.93 0.86 2.34
C THR A 154 5.53 0.65 1.75
N GLY A 155 4.73 1.67 1.71
CA GLY A 155 3.39 1.77 1.13
C GLY A 155 2.81 0.49 0.53
N PRO A 156 2.59 0.46 -0.78
CA PRO A 156 2.01 -0.72 -1.44
C PRO A 156 2.87 -1.99 -1.37
N LEU A 157 4.16 -1.88 -1.04
CA LEU A 157 5.06 -3.05 -0.94
C LEU A 157 4.93 -3.79 0.40
N CYS A 158 4.66 -3.07 1.48
CA CYS A 158 4.67 -3.61 2.84
C CYS A 158 3.35 -3.33 3.56
N ASP A 159 2.94 -2.06 3.57
CA ASP A 159 1.84 -1.57 4.42
C ASP A 159 0.50 -2.13 3.99
N GLY A 160 0.31 -2.38 2.70
CA GLY A 160 -0.87 -3.04 2.16
C GLY A 160 -1.15 -4.40 2.81
N CYS A 161 -0.11 -5.20 3.07
CA CYS A 161 -0.24 -6.49 3.75
C CYS A 161 -0.21 -6.36 5.28
N HIS A 162 0.51 -5.35 5.81
CA HIS A 162 0.76 -5.17 7.24
C HIS A 162 -0.18 -4.17 7.91
N SER A 163 -1.30 -3.86 7.29
CA SER A 163 -2.34 -2.99 7.82
C SER A 163 -3.73 -3.43 7.36
N VAL A 164 -4.75 -2.80 7.88
CA VAL A 164 -6.13 -2.93 7.43
C VAL A 164 -6.52 -1.66 6.69
N ASN A 165 -7.14 -1.83 5.51
CA ASN A 165 -7.70 -0.73 4.72
C ASN A 165 -6.64 0.34 4.36
N TYR A 166 -5.47 -0.11 3.88
CA TYR A 166 -4.44 0.80 3.39
C TYR A 166 -4.94 1.53 2.14
N ASN A 167 -4.90 2.85 2.18
CA ASN A 167 -5.21 3.69 1.03
C ASN A 167 -3.90 4.13 0.36
N ILE A 168 -3.71 3.77 -0.91
CA ILE A 168 -2.46 4.02 -1.64
C ILE A 168 -2.22 5.51 -1.95
N GLU A 169 -3.26 6.33 -1.97
CA GLU A 169 -3.16 7.76 -2.26
C GLU A 169 -2.85 8.56 -0.99
N THR A 170 -3.65 8.33 0.06
CA THR A 170 -3.53 9.08 1.32
C THR A 170 -2.54 8.48 2.31
N LYS A 171 -2.05 7.26 2.06
CA LYS A 171 -1.16 6.48 2.95
C LYS A 171 -1.80 6.14 4.30
N ALA A 172 -3.07 6.42 4.46
CA ALA A 172 -3.80 6.18 5.68
C ALA A 172 -4.19 4.70 5.82
N VAL A 173 -4.33 4.26 7.06
CA VAL A 173 -4.77 2.90 7.43
C VAL A 173 -5.87 3.00 8.49
N THR A 174 -6.77 2.02 8.53
CA THR A 174 -7.71 1.91 9.63
C THR A 174 -7.00 1.42 10.90
N GLU A 175 -6.11 0.45 10.75
CA GLU A 175 -5.21 -0.01 11.81
C GLU A 175 -3.95 -0.64 11.22
N TRP A 176 -2.85 -0.56 11.94
CA TRP A 176 -1.64 -1.31 11.62
C TRP A 176 -1.78 -2.77 12.05
N ASN A 177 -0.97 -3.63 11.44
CA ASN A 177 -0.99 -5.07 11.61
C ASN A 177 -2.11 -5.76 10.82
N VAL A 178 -2.15 -7.09 10.91
CA VAL A 178 -3.17 -7.92 10.26
C VAL A 178 -4.36 -8.04 11.21
N GLY A 179 -5.25 -7.05 11.15
CA GLY A 179 -6.45 -6.97 11.96
C GLY A 179 -7.56 -7.95 11.55
N CYS A 180 -8.62 -7.99 12.33
CA CYS A 180 -9.77 -8.89 12.12
C CYS A 180 -10.35 -8.74 10.70
N GLU A 181 -10.48 -7.53 10.24
CA GLU A 181 -11.11 -7.21 8.95
C GLU A 181 -10.24 -7.58 7.72
N ARG A 182 -8.96 -7.94 7.94
CA ARG A 182 -8.14 -8.53 6.86
C ARG A 182 -8.65 -9.90 6.40
N CYS A 183 -9.24 -10.65 7.32
CA CYS A 183 -9.78 -11.97 7.05
C CYS A 183 -11.31 -11.97 6.95
N HIS A 184 -11.96 -11.03 7.61
CA HIS A 184 -13.41 -10.99 7.73
C HIS A 184 -14.09 -9.92 6.85
N GLY A 185 -13.29 -9.07 6.18
CA GLY A 185 -13.82 -7.94 5.41
C GLY A 185 -14.37 -6.81 6.29
N PRO A 186 -14.93 -5.76 5.67
CA PRO A 186 -15.41 -4.57 6.36
C PRO A 186 -16.47 -4.88 7.43
N GLY A 187 -16.27 -4.45 8.66
CA GLY A 187 -17.07 -4.82 9.82
C GLY A 187 -18.16 -3.85 10.25
N ARG A 188 -18.29 -2.66 9.62
CA ARG A 188 -19.23 -1.63 10.08
C ARG A 188 -20.67 -2.11 10.15
N GLU A 189 -21.14 -2.77 9.09
CA GLU A 189 -22.54 -3.25 9.05
C GLU A 189 -22.77 -4.36 10.07
N HIS A 190 -21.80 -5.26 10.23
CA HIS A 190 -21.85 -6.30 11.24
C HIS A 190 -21.88 -5.72 12.66
N ALA A 191 -21.04 -4.73 12.96
CA ALA A 191 -21.01 -4.08 14.27
C ALA A 191 -22.31 -3.33 14.58
N ARG A 192 -22.94 -2.74 13.57
CA ARG A 192 -24.23 -2.03 13.71
C ARG A 192 -25.41 -2.97 13.87
N SER A 193 -25.44 -4.04 13.10
CA SER A 193 -26.54 -5.01 13.04
C SER A 193 -25.97 -6.43 12.95
N PRO A 194 -25.62 -7.05 14.11
CA PRO A 194 -24.92 -8.32 14.15
C PRO A 194 -25.67 -9.43 13.41
N SER A 195 -25.09 -9.91 12.33
CA SER A 195 -25.60 -11.01 11.53
C SER A 195 -24.45 -11.77 10.88
N ARG A 196 -24.61 -13.09 10.77
CA ARG A 196 -23.65 -13.93 10.02
C ARG A 196 -23.67 -13.67 8.52
N ALA A 197 -24.67 -12.96 8.02
CA ALA A 197 -24.80 -12.65 6.60
C ALA A 197 -24.04 -11.39 6.17
N ASN A 198 -23.69 -10.51 7.11
CA ASN A 198 -23.04 -9.24 6.82
C ASN A 198 -21.59 -9.15 7.30
N ILE A 199 -20.95 -10.31 7.45
CA ILE A 199 -19.52 -10.46 7.71
C ILE A 199 -19.02 -11.75 7.06
N VAL A 200 -17.83 -11.71 6.49
CA VAL A 200 -17.20 -12.90 5.92
C VAL A 200 -16.69 -13.80 7.05
N ASN A 201 -16.94 -15.09 6.92
CA ASN A 201 -16.26 -16.10 7.71
C ASN A 201 -15.52 -17.04 6.76
N PRO A 202 -14.17 -17.04 6.74
CA PRO A 202 -13.39 -17.86 5.83
C PRO A 202 -13.74 -19.35 5.84
N THR A 203 -14.20 -19.87 7.00
CA THR A 203 -14.60 -21.29 7.09
C THR A 203 -15.89 -21.64 6.35
N ARG A 204 -16.60 -20.66 5.82
CA ARG A 204 -17.85 -20.83 5.04
C ARG A 204 -17.65 -20.55 3.56
N LEU A 205 -16.47 -20.08 3.18
CA LEU A 205 -16.11 -19.90 1.79
C LEU A 205 -15.77 -21.25 1.16
N ASP A 206 -15.88 -21.34 -0.15
CA ASP A 206 -15.26 -22.44 -0.87
C ASP A 206 -13.73 -22.40 -0.67
N TYR A 207 -13.07 -23.52 -1.01
CA TYR A 207 -11.63 -23.67 -0.70
C TYR A 207 -10.75 -22.66 -1.43
N VAL A 208 -11.15 -22.16 -2.61
CA VAL A 208 -10.37 -21.16 -3.36
C VAL A 208 -10.44 -19.83 -2.62
N LYS A 209 -11.63 -19.31 -2.39
CA LYS A 209 -11.83 -18.04 -1.69
C LYS A 209 -11.31 -18.06 -0.26
N ALA A 210 -11.38 -19.21 0.42
CA ALA A 210 -10.80 -19.37 1.75
C ALA A 210 -9.25 -19.25 1.73
N ASN A 211 -8.61 -19.81 0.69
CA ASN A 211 -7.16 -19.66 0.50
C ASN A 211 -6.77 -18.25 0.10
N ASP A 212 -7.56 -17.56 -0.72
CA ASP A 212 -7.29 -16.19 -1.15
C ASP A 212 -7.17 -15.22 0.02
N VAL A 213 -7.89 -15.49 1.11
CA VAL A 213 -7.74 -14.75 2.38
C VAL A 213 -6.30 -14.79 2.91
N CYS A 214 -5.58 -15.88 2.68
CA CYS A 214 -4.17 -16.01 3.07
C CYS A 214 -3.23 -15.51 1.96
N ILE A 215 -3.52 -15.87 0.72
CA ILE A 215 -2.70 -15.57 -0.46
C ILE A 215 -2.57 -14.06 -0.71
N GLN A 216 -3.56 -13.26 -0.37
CA GLN A 216 -3.46 -11.80 -0.47
C GLN A 216 -2.18 -11.21 0.15
N CYS A 217 -1.59 -11.90 1.12
CA CYS A 217 -0.34 -11.50 1.78
C CYS A 217 0.75 -12.58 1.67
N HIS A 218 0.37 -13.85 1.65
CA HIS A 218 1.26 -15.00 1.58
C HIS A 218 1.48 -15.47 0.13
N SER A 219 1.72 -14.53 -0.77
CA SER A 219 2.11 -14.80 -2.16
C SER A 219 3.50 -14.25 -2.42
N THR A 220 4.21 -14.90 -3.34
CA THR A 220 5.52 -14.47 -3.81
C THR A 220 5.46 -13.97 -5.25
N GLY A 221 4.25 -13.71 -5.75
CA GLY A 221 4.05 -13.25 -7.12
C GLY A 221 4.56 -11.81 -7.29
N GLU A 222 5.29 -11.57 -8.37
CA GLU A 222 5.41 -10.23 -8.88
C GLU A 222 4.04 -9.81 -9.38
N SER A 223 3.46 -8.81 -8.79
CA SER A 223 2.20 -8.25 -9.28
C SER A 223 2.42 -7.27 -10.43
N ALA A 224 3.45 -7.48 -11.22
CA ALA A 224 3.63 -6.84 -12.52
C ALA A 224 2.37 -6.89 -13.40
N LEU A 225 1.45 -7.76 -13.04
CA LEU A 225 0.16 -7.94 -13.71
C LEU A 225 -0.98 -7.10 -13.12
N ASN A 226 -0.74 -6.33 -12.06
CA ASN A 226 -1.75 -5.44 -11.51
C ASN A 226 -1.20 -4.02 -11.32
N PRO A 227 -0.82 -3.35 -12.44
CA PRO A 227 -0.38 -1.97 -12.37
C PRO A 227 -1.59 -1.08 -12.03
N ILE A 228 -1.47 -0.31 -10.96
CA ILE A 228 -2.37 0.80 -10.70
C ILE A 228 -1.62 2.07 -11.09
N ASP A 229 -2.15 2.81 -12.06
CA ASP A 229 -1.55 4.04 -12.59
C ASP A 229 -0.06 3.88 -13.00
N GLY A 230 0.27 2.73 -13.62
CA GLY A 230 1.61 2.43 -14.11
C GLY A 230 2.62 2.05 -13.01
N ARG A 231 2.17 1.73 -11.80
CA ARG A 231 2.99 1.25 -10.70
C ARG A 231 2.68 -0.21 -10.40
N ASP A 232 3.73 -0.99 -10.20
CA ASP A 232 3.60 -2.38 -9.78
C ASP A 232 3.43 -2.45 -8.26
N TYR A 233 2.37 -3.12 -7.82
CA TYR A 233 2.11 -3.37 -6.41
C TYR A 233 2.13 -4.87 -6.14
N ALA A 234 2.93 -5.31 -5.19
CA ALA A 234 2.98 -6.72 -4.78
C ALA A 234 1.72 -7.15 -4.03
N TRP A 235 1.03 -6.22 -3.40
CA TRP A 235 -0.23 -6.45 -2.71
C TRP A 235 -1.43 -6.24 -3.66
N PRO A 236 -2.45 -7.14 -3.65
CA PRO A 236 -3.64 -6.97 -4.49
C PRO A 236 -4.52 -5.84 -3.95
N VAL A 237 -4.31 -4.65 -4.50
CA VAL A 237 -5.06 -3.45 -4.13
C VAL A 237 -6.55 -3.68 -4.38
N GLY A 238 -7.37 -3.31 -3.40
CA GLY A 238 -8.81 -3.45 -3.49
C GLY A 238 -9.36 -4.85 -3.20
N PHE A 239 -8.50 -5.85 -2.95
CA PHE A 239 -8.97 -7.17 -2.55
C PHE A 239 -9.75 -7.13 -1.23
N ARG A 240 -10.88 -7.82 -1.21
CA ARG A 240 -11.68 -8.07 -0.01
C ARG A 240 -11.99 -9.57 0.10
N PRO A 241 -11.92 -10.14 1.31
CA PRO A 241 -12.30 -11.54 1.52
C PRO A 241 -13.69 -11.88 0.96
N GLY A 242 -13.78 -12.98 0.24
CA GLY A 242 -15.03 -13.47 -0.35
C GLY A 242 -15.44 -12.82 -1.69
N MET A 243 -14.59 -11.98 -2.28
CA MET A 243 -14.80 -11.49 -3.66
C MET A 243 -14.72 -12.63 -4.68
N ASP A 244 -15.40 -12.44 -5.82
CA ASP A 244 -15.23 -13.25 -7.04
C ASP A 244 -14.05 -12.75 -7.85
#